data_38e2c420df9439ebd5fcbbdb648f2b95
#
_entry.id   38e2c420df9439ebd5fcbbdb648f2b95
#
_cell.length_a   1.000
_cell.length_b   1.000
_cell.length_c   1.000
_cell.angle_alpha   90.00
_cell.angle_beta   90.00
_cell.angle_gamma   90.00
#
_symmetry.space_group_name_H-M   'P 1'
#
loop_
_entity.id
_entity.type
_entity.pdbx_description
1 polymer ?
#
loop_
_entity_poly.entity_id
_entity_poly.type
_entity_poly.pdbx_seq_one_letter_code
_entity_poly.pdbx_strand_id
1 'polypeptide(L)'
;VMVVCVWGLTQLPGEIGKVASALRDDDLPYVTGALSGSALIRAVVVWAVLYFAATRRWAPGRGPLFFLILLVVTTATNIGATLFAKSVAETHNRDLQTQTAMAEADLKSAFAAIKANPSTAVIDQHVNAQGDAGIVEGITKRYLATVLKDRQDYRAALAATGFPNFLTPANLAAHKGLTTARVELARCRELVKTYSGLGVQRGTEYRAAIQSSRIAEPLKNQALQSIDAGLARSEPLQQRHWILEDSLFADFEKIAALLAHPRDSWTVNGRTFRFVNHADLEDYNALVHDVQAAAAEEKALHADAVQQSPN
;
A
#
# COMPACT_ATOMS: atom_id res chain seq x y z
N VAL A 1 -30.24 15.70 49.37
CA VAL A 1 -29.91 14.34 48.93
C VAL A 1 -30.37 14.11 47.49
N MET A 2 -31.62 14.44 47.13
CA MET A 2 -32.17 14.25 45.78
C MET A 2 -31.41 15.06 44.70
N VAL A 3 -30.97 16.30 44.97
CA VAL A 3 -30.23 17.16 44.04
C VAL A 3 -28.83 16.58 43.73
N VAL A 4 -28.14 15.98 44.69
CA VAL A 4 -26.80 15.38 44.50
C VAL A 4 -26.89 14.08 43.69
N CYS A 5 -27.93 13.26 43.86
CA CYS A 5 -28.18 12.07 43.06
C CYS A 5 -28.51 12.42 41.60
N VAL A 6 -29.28 13.47 41.33
CA VAL A 6 -29.60 13.92 39.99
C VAL A 6 -28.38 14.49 39.30
N TRP A 7 -27.52 15.24 39.99
CA TRP A 7 -26.28 15.78 39.45
C TRP A 7 -25.28 14.69 39.10
N GLY A 8 -25.16 13.60 39.91
CA GLY A 8 -24.33 12.44 39.61
C GLY A 8 -24.77 11.68 38.37
N LEU A 9 -26.07 11.58 38.13
CA LEU A 9 -26.64 10.89 36.96
C LEU A 9 -26.51 11.71 35.65
N THR A 10 -26.50 13.05 35.73
CA THR A 10 -26.32 13.91 34.56
C THR A 10 -24.89 13.95 34.03
N GLN A 11 -23.90 13.52 34.81
CA GLN A 11 -22.47 13.43 34.40
C GLN A 11 -22.11 12.12 33.72
N LEU A 12 -22.93 11.05 33.86
CA LEU A 12 -22.71 9.74 33.27
C LEU A 12 -22.52 9.76 31.74
N PRO A 13 -23.31 10.53 30.94
CA PRO A 13 -23.11 10.57 29.50
C PRO A 13 -21.75 11.17 29.09
N GLY A 14 -21.23 12.15 29.85
CA GLY A 14 -19.93 12.76 29.58
C GLY A 14 -18.75 11.83 29.89
N GLU A 15 -18.87 11.00 30.93
CA GLU A 15 -17.85 10.01 31.28
C GLU A 15 -17.87 8.82 30.31
N ILE A 16 -19.03 8.37 29.86
CA ILE A 16 -19.18 7.34 28.82
C ILE A 16 -18.57 7.84 27.51
N GLY A 17 -18.75 9.13 27.15
CA GLY A 17 -18.12 9.75 25.99
C GLY A 17 -16.58 9.77 26.08
N LYS A 18 -16.02 10.06 27.26
CA LYS A 18 -14.58 10.00 27.50
C LYS A 18 -14.00 8.58 27.45
N VAL A 19 -14.74 7.58 27.97
CA VAL A 19 -14.37 6.16 27.84
C VAL A 19 -14.41 5.74 26.39
N ALA A 20 -15.44 6.13 25.63
CA ALA A 20 -15.56 5.82 24.21
C ALA A 20 -14.47 6.50 23.36
N SER A 21 -14.02 7.72 23.71
CA SER A 21 -12.91 8.39 23.03
C SER A 21 -11.55 7.78 23.40
N ALA A 22 -11.37 7.35 24.64
CA ALA A 22 -10.13 6.73 25.11
C ALA A 22 -9.95 5.27 24.65
N LEU A 23 -11.04 4.57 24.35
CA LEU A 23 -11.01 3.28 23.65
C LEU A 23 -10.50 3.41 22.21
N ARG A 24 -10.45 4.64 21.68
CA ARG A 24 -9.91 4.97 20.36
C ARG A 24 -8.40 5.23 20.35
N ASP A 25 -7.83 5.58 21.51
CA ASP A 25 -6.41 5.97 21.64
C ASP A 25 -5.73 5.02 22.62
N ASP A 26 -5.21 3.93 22.34
CA ASP A 26 -4.37 2.96 23.12
C ASP A 26 -4.03 3.24 24.62
N ASP A 27 -4.69 4.23 25.25
CA ASP A 27 -4.50 4.69 26.64
C ASP A 27 -5.41 3.96 27.65
N LEU A 28 -5.89 2.77 27.31
CA LEU A 28 -6.79 1.96 28.15
C LEU A 28 -6.31 1.77 29.60
N PRO A 29 -5.01 1.52 29.89
CA PRO A 29 -4.54 1.33 31.27
C PRO A 29 -4.61 2.63 32.09
N TYR A 30 -4.37 3.78 31.48
CA TYR A 30 -4.41 5.10 32.14
C TYR A 30 -5.86 5.50 32.45
N VAL A 31 -6.77 5.29 31.48
CA VAL A 31 -8.18 5.63 31.61
C VAL A 31 -8.90 4.75 32.64
N THR A 32 -8.61 3.45 32.66
CA THR A 32 -9.14 2.54 33.69
C THR A 32 -8.62 2.89 35.09
N GLY A 33 -7.36 3.29 35.22
CA GLY A 33 -6.77 3.79 36.47
C GLY A 33 -7.42 5.11 36.94
N ALA A 34 -7.60 6.07 36.03
CA ALA A 34 -8.20 7.37 36.32
C ALA A 34 -9.69 7.24 36.68
N LEU A 35 -10.45 6.37 35.97
CA LEU A 35 -11.86 6.09 36.29
C LEU A 35 -12.03 5.40 37.62
N SER A 36 -11.17 4.41 37.95
CA SER A 36 -11.21 3.73 39.24
C SER A 36 -10.89 4.68 40.38
N GLY A 37 -9.86 5.53 40.23
CA GLY A 37 -9.49 6.54 41.23
C GLY A 37 -10.57 7.60 41.43
N SER A 38 -11.17 8.11 40.34
CA SER A 38 -12.24 9.12 40.41
C SER A 38 -13.54 8.56 41.04
N ALA A 39 -13.86 7.31 40.74
CA ALA A 39 -15.02 6.64 41.32
C ALA A 39 -14.84 6.41 42.83
N LEU A 40 -13.64 6.07 43.28
CA LEU A 40 -13.31 5.89 44.70
C LEU A 40 -13.39 7.21 45.47
N ILE A 41 -12.85 8.29 44.92
CA ILE A 41 -12.94 9.65 45.53
C ILE A 41 -14.41 10.09 45.59
N ARG A 42 -15.21 9.88 44.56
CA ARG A 42 -16.64 10.21 44.56
C ARG A 42 -17.42 9.39 45.57
N ALA A 43 -17.13 8.09 45.68
CA ALA A 43 -17.76 7.23 46.68
C ALA A 43 -17.45 7.70 48.11
N VAL A 44 -16.21 8.11 48.38
CA VAL A 44 -15.82 8.65 49.69
C VAL A 44 -16.50 9.99 49.99
N VAL A 45 -16.59 10.90 49.01
CA VAL A 45 -17.28 12.18 49.14
C VAL A 45 -18.79 11.98 49.36
N VAL A 46 -19.44 11.16 48.56
CA VAL A 46 -20.88 10.82 48.72
C VAL A 46 -21.11 10.14 50.08
N TRP A 47 -20.24 9.25 50.47
CA TRP A 47 -20.31 8.63 51.81
C TRP A 47 -20.15 9.64 52.92
N ALA A 48 -19.17 10.55 52.85
CA ALA A 48 -18.96 11.58 53.87
C ALA A 48 -20.19 12.47 54.01
N VAL A 49 -20.78 12.93 52.91
CA VAL A 49 -22.02 13.74 52.89
C VAL A 49 -23.19 12.97 53.47
N LEU A 50 -23.38 11.71 53.06
CA LEU A 50 -24.47 10.88 53.59
C LEU A 50 -24.26 10.49 55.06
N TYR A 51 -23.02 10.26 55.46
CA TYR A 51 -22.66 10.00 56.89
C TYR A 51 -22.97 11.22 57.74
N PHE A 52 -22.53 12.40 57.35
CA PHE A 52 -22.82 13.64 58.09
C PHE A 52 -24.29 13.99 58.11
N ALA A 53 -25.05 13.72 57.03
CA ALA A 53 -26.48 13.97 56.96
C ALA A 53 -27.27 12.94 57.80
N ALA A 54 -26.85 11.68 57.87
CA ALA A 54 -27.53 10.60 58.51
C ALA A 54 -27.20 10.42 60.01
N THR A 55 -25.92 10.68 60.41
CA THR A 55 -25.53 10.53 61.82
C THR A 55 -26.19 11.53 62.75
N ARG A 56 -26.70 12.65 62.23
CA ARG A 56 -27.49 13.61 63.01
C ARG A 56 -28.90 13.10 63.37
N ARG A 57 -29.39 11.97 62.77
CA ARG A 57 -30.77 11.46 62.94
C ARG A 57 -30.95 9.97 63.13
N TRP A 58 -29.89 9.15 63.08
CA TRP A 58 -30.00 7.69 63.15
C TRP A 58 -29.36 7.11 64.42
N ALA A 59 -29.93 5.99 64.87
CA ALA A 59 -29.44 5.26 66.04
C ALA A 59 -28.00 4.80 65.83
N PRO A 60 -27.15 4.84 66.89
CA PRO A 60 -25.77 4.39 66.83
C PRO A 60 -25.68 2.90 66.45
N GLY A 61 -24.94 2.58 65.35
CA GLY A 61 -24.73 1.23 64.88
C GLY A 61 -25.22 0.95 63.41
N ARG A 62 -26.08 1.76 62.81
CA ARG A 62 -26.57 1.57 61.43
C ARG A 62 -25.71 2.22 60.35
N GLY A 63 -24.85 3.20 60.73
CA GLY A 63 -23.94 3.89 59.81
C GLY A 63 -22.92 2.95 59.16
N PRO A 64 -22.23 2.04 59.91
CA PRO A 64 -21.27 1.10 59.34
C PRO A 64 -21.88 0.13 58.36
N LEU A 65 -23.08 -0.36 58.61
CA LEU A 65 -23.78 -1.28 57.69
C LEU A 65 -24.14 -0.64 56.35
N PHE A 66 -24.60 0.60 56.38
CA PHE A 66 -24.91 1.36 55.18
C PHE A 66 -23.67 1.69 54.34
N PHE A 67 -22.56 2.00 55.03
CA PHE A 67 -21.26 2.19 54.37
C PHE A 67 -20.80 0.92 53.65
N LEU A 68 -20.92 -0.25 54.33
CA LEU A 68 -20.52 -1.54 53.76
C LEU A 68 -21.36 -1.90 52.54
N ILE A 69 -22.68 -1.65 52.57
CA ILE A 69 -23.55 -1.84 51.42
C ILE A 69 -23.16 -0.89 50.28
N LEU A 70 -22.90 0.39 50.55
CA LEU A 70 -22.50 1.35 49.55
C LEU A 70 -21.16 0.99 48.91
N LEU A 71 -20.19 0.54 49.73
CA LEU A 71 -18.89 0.08 49.27
C LEU A 71 -19.02 -1.15 48.35
N VAL A 72 -19.85 -2.14 48.72
CA VAL A 72 -20.09 -3.36 47.91
C VAL A 72 -20.73 -2.97 46.58
N VAL A 73 -21.75 -2.10 46.59
CA VAL A 73 -22.45 -1.65 45.35
C VAL A 73 -21.52 -0.89 44.46
N THR A 74 -20.70 0.06 44.98
CA THR A 74 -19.76 0.82 44.15
C THR A 74 -18.64 -0.05 43.60
N THR A 75 -18.13 -1.00 44.38
CA THR A 75 -17.12 -1.95 43.91
C THR A 75 -17.67 -2.87 42.82
N ALA A 76 -18.89 -3.41 43.01
CA ALA A 76 -19.53 -4.27 42.04
C ALA A 76 -19.82 -3.55 40.71
N THR A 77 -20.26 -2.26 40.75
CA THR A 77 -20.48 -1.44 39.56
C THR A 77 -19.17 -1.12 38.82
N ASN A 78 -18.08 -0.85 39.56
CA ASN A 78 -16.77 -0.61 38.96
C ASN A 78 -16.21 -1.87 38.31
N ILE A 79 -16.29 -3.03 38.97
CA ILE A 79 -15.85 -4.29 38.35
C ILE A 79 -16.68 -4.59 37.11
N GLY A 80 -18.02 -4.42 37.17
CA GLY A 80 -18.89 -4.62 36.02
C GLY A 80 -18.54 -3.70 34.84
N ALA A 81 -18.29 -2.42 35.10
CA ALA A 81 -17.89 -1.46 34.08
C ALA A 81 -16.52 -1.80 33.44
N THR A 82 -15.56 -2.24 34.27
CA THR A 82 -14.23 -2.65 33.79
C THR A 82 -14.30 -3.92 32.92
N LEU A 83 -15.07 -4.92 33.36
CA LEU A 83 -15.28 -6.14 32.57
C LEU A 83 -16.02 -5.87 31.26
N PHE A 84 -17.00 -5.00 31.27
CA PHE A 84 -17.72 -4.59 30.07
C PHE A 84 -16.80 -3.83 29.11
N ALA A 85 -16.02 -2.86 29.59
CA ALA A 85 -15.05 -2.14 28.77
C ALA A 85 -14.01 -3.10 28.14
N LYS A 86 -13.51 -4.08 28.93
CA LYS A 86 -12.58 -5.08 28.44
C LYS A 86 -13.21 -5.97 27.36
N SER A 87 -14.44 -6.43 27.57
CA SER A 87 -15.13 -7.28 26.58
C SER A 87 -15.40 -6.53 25.27
N VAL A 88 -15.78 -5.24 25.34
CA VAL A 88 -15.96 -4.38 24.16
C VAL A 88 -14.64 -4.18 23.41
N ALA A 89 -13.54 -3.92 24.14
CA ALA A 89 -12.22 -3.76 23.54
C ALA A 89 -11.73 -5.07 22.88
N GLU A 90 -11.92 -6.21 23.52
CA GLU A 90 -11.56 -7.52 22.97
C GLU A 90 -12.39 -7.85 21.70
N THR A 91 -13.68 -7.55 21.70
CA THR A 91 -14.54 -7.74 20.53
C THR A 91 -14.11 -6.84 19.39
N HIS A 92 -13.85 -5.56 19.68
CA HIS A 92 -13.38 -4.60 18.67
C HIS A 92 -12.02 -5.03 18.08
N ASN A 93 -11.07 -5.47 18.92
CA ASN A 93 -9.77 -5.95 18.44
C ASN A 93 -9.90 -7.21 17.57
N ARG A 94 -10.81 -8.15 17.92
CA ARG A 94 -11.07 -9.33 17.08
C ARG A 94 -11.67 -8.95 15.74
N ASP A 95 -12.61 -8.00 15.72
CA ASP A 95 -13.22 -7.51 14.48
C ASP A 95 -12.16 -6.84 13.60
N LEU A 96 -11.30 -5.98 14.16
CA LEU A 96 -10.19 -5.36 13.43
C LEU A 96 -9.24 -6.41 12.85
N GLN A 97 -8.83 -7.40 13.64
CA GLN A 97 -7.97 -8.50 13.17
C GLN A 97 -8.63 -9.28 12.03
N THR A 98 -9.93 -9.57 12.15
CA THR A 98 -10.68 -10.28 11.11
C THR A 98 -10.75 -9.46 9.82
N GLN A 99 -11.07 -8.17 9.90
CA GLN A 99 -11.14 -7.28 8.74
C GLN A 99 -9.76 -7.11 8.08
N THR A 100 -8.70 -6.98 8.88
CA THR A 100 -7.33 -6.91 8.36
C THR A 100 -6.94 -8.21 7.65
N ALA A 101 -7.25 -9.37 8.22
CA ALA A 101 -6.98 -10.66 7.61
C ALA A 101 -7.77 -10.86 6.29
N MET A 102 -9.01 -10.38 6.22
CA MET A 102 -9.80 -10.39 4.98
C MET A 102 -9.18 -9.51 3.90
N ALA A 103 -8.77 -8.27 4.24
CA ALA A 103 -8.09 -7.38 3.32
C ALA A 103 -6.77 -7.97 2.82
N GLU A 104 -5.96 -8.56 3.71
CA GLU A 104 -4.70 -9.22 3.34
C GLU A 104 -4.91 -10.40 2.40
N ALA A 105 -5.90 -11.27 2.68
CA ALA A 105 -6.21 -12.42 1.84
C ALA A 105 -6.62 -11.99 0.43
N ASP A 106 -7.42 -10.93 0.33
CA ASP A 106 -7.90 -10.41 -0.94
C ASP A 106 -6.80 -9.72 -1.74
N LEU A 107 -5.94 -8.92 -1.08
CA LEU A 107 -4.75 -8.35 -1.71
C LEU A 107 -3.77 -9.43 -2.17
N LYS A 108 -3.54 -10.49 -1.39
CA LYS A 108 -2.73 -11.65 -1.82
C LYS A 108 -3.32 -12.31 -3.07
N SER A 109 -4.63 -12.45 -3.17
CA SER A 109 -5.30 -12.96 -4.37
C SER A 109 -5.06 -12.05 -5.58
N ALA A 110 -5.17 -10.73 -5.42
CA ALA A 110 -4.89 -9.75 -6.46
C ALA A 110 -3.43 -9.83 -6.94
N PHE A 111 -2.46 -9.93 -6.02
CA PHE A 111 -1.04 -10.11 -6.38
C PHE A 111 -0.80 -11.44 -7.09
N ALA A 112 -1.43 -12.53 -6.65
CA ALA A 112 -1.32 -13.84 -7.31
C ALA A 112 -1.84 -13.79 -8.75
N ALA A 113 -2.95 -13.09 -9.01
CA ALA A 113 -3.49 -12.90 -10.35
C ALA A 113 -2.51 -12.11 -11.25
N ILE A 114 -1.90 -11.04 -10.74
CA ILE A 114 -0.88 -10.26 -11.45
C ILE A 114 0.34 -11.14 -11.77
N LYS A 115 0.80 -11.94 -10.79
CA LYS A 115 1.95 -12.83 -10.95
C LYS A 115 1.70 -13.92 -11.98
N ALA A 116 0.48 -14.47 -12.00
CA ALA A 116 0.09 -15.53 -12.95
C ALA A 116 0.04 -15.02 -14.40
N ASN A 117 -0.52 -13.85 -14.63
CA ASN A 117 -0.62 -13.28 -15.99
C ASN A 117 -0.64 -11.74 -15.98
N PRO A 118 0.52 -11.08 -15.89
CA PRO A 118 0.60 -9.63 -15.79
C PRO A 118 0.07 -8.88 -17.03
N SER A 119 -0.08 -9.58 -18.17
CA SER A 119 -0.52 -8.96 -19.41
C SER A 119 -2.03 -8.81 -19.50
N THR A 120 -2.79 -9.72 -18.87
CA THR A 120 -4.26 -9.77 -18.96
C THR A 120 -4.92 -9.70 -17.59
N ALA A 121 -4.16 -9.64 -16.50
CA ALA A 121 -4.73 -9.54 -15.17
C ALA A 121 -5.63 -8.31 -15.06
N VAL A 122 -6.76 -8.50 -14.40
CA VAL A 122 -7.69 -7.44 -14.01
C VAL A 122 -7.82 -7.50 -12.50
N ILE A 123 -7.64 -6.37 -11.85
CA ILE A 123 -7.80 -6.27 -10.40
C ILE A 123 -9.28 -6.04 -10.10
N ASP A 124 -9.87 -6.96 -9.35
CA ASP A 124 -11.21 -6.77 -8.81
C ASP A 124 -11.21 -5.60 -7.83
N GLN A 125 -12.05 -4.60 -8.11
CA GLN A 125 -12.18 -3.40 -7.29
C GLN A 125 -13.15 -3.58 -6.12
N HIS A 126 -13.81 -4.74 -6.01
CA HIS A 126 -14.66 -5.04 -4.88
C HIS A 126 -13.84 -5.07 -3.58
N VAL A 127 -14.32 -4.39 -2.55
CA VAL A 127 -13.68 -4.32 -1.23
C VAL A 127 -14.41 -5.29 -0.31
N ASN A 128 -13.69 -6.28 0.22
CA ASN A 128 -14.25 -7.31 1.07
C ASN A 128 -14.19 -6.95 2.56
N ALA A 129 -13.16 -6.22 2.99
CA ALA A 129 -13.04 -5.75 4.35
C ALA A 129 -13.92 -4.52 4.61
N GLN A 130 -14.26 -4.28 5.88
CA GLN A 130 -15.03 -3.12 6.32
C GLN A 130 -14.17 -2.14 7.13
N GLY A 131 -14.71 -0.96 7.40
CA GLY A 131 -14.05 0.05 8.21
C GLY A 131 -12.73 0.52 7.62
N ASP A 132 -11.76 0.78 8.49
CA ASP A 132 -10.45 1.31 8.11
C ASP A 132 -9.65 0.33 7.23
N ALA A 133 -9.74 -0.98 7.50
CA ALA A 133 -9.09 -2.02 6.69
C ALA A 133 -9.65 -2.01 5.25
N GLY A 134 -10.96 -1.87 5.09
CA GLY A 134 -11.59 -1.76 3.77
C GLY A 134 -11.19 -0.50 3.01
N ILE A 135 -10.98 0.62 3.71
CA ILE A 135 -10.47 1.86 3.08
C ILE A 135 -9.05 1.63 2.54
N VAL A 136 -8.16 1.02 3.33
CA VAL A 136 -6.79 0.68 2.90
C VAL A 136 -6.81 -0.30 1.73
N GLU A 137 -7.61 -1.37 1.81
CA GLU A 137 -7.79 -2.34 0.73
C GLU A 137 -8.21 -1.66 -0.57
N GLY A 138 -9.26 -0.82 -0.53
CA GLY A 138 -9.78 -0.13 -1.71
C GLY A 138 -8.78 0.85 -2.33
N ILE A 139 -7.98 1.55 -1.53
CA ILE A 139 -6.92 2.44 -2.02
C ILE A 139 -5.82 1.60 -2.67
N THR A 140 -5.40 0.49 -2.03
CA THR A 140 -4.35 -0.40 -2.54
C THR A 140 -4.77 -1.06 -3.85
N LYS A 141 -5.99 -1.57 -3.96
CA LYS A 141 -6.51 -2.16 -5.20
C LYS A 141 -6.54 -1.15 -6.36
N ARG A 142 -6.97 0.08 -6.11
CA ARG A 142 -6.92 1.15 -7.13
C ARG A 142 -5.50 1.45 -7.58
N TYR A 143 -4.56 1.54 -6.66
CA TYR A 143 -3.15 1.71 -6.99
C TYR A 143 -2.64 0.57 -7.89
N LEU A 144 -2.87 -0.68 -7.48
CA LEU A 144 -2.46 -1.85 -8.26
C LEU A 144 -3.09 -1.88 -9.66
N ALA A 145 -4.39 -1.58 -9.76
CA ALA A 145 -5.08 -1.52 -11.05
C ALA A 145 -4.51 -0.42 -11.96
N THR A 146 -4.17 0.74 -11.40
CA THR A 146 -3.59 1.85 -12.16
C THR A 146 -2.19 1.49 -12.65
N VAL A 147 -1.32 0.95 -11.80
CA VAL A 147 0.04 0.52 -12.19
C VAL A 147 -0.02 -0.60 -13.25
N LEU A 148 -0.95 -1.54 -13.10
CA LEU A 148 -1.14 -2.60 -14.09
C LEU A 148 -1.60 -2.05 -15.44
N LYS A 149 -2.55 -1.10 -15.41
CA LYS A 149 -3.03 -0.42 -16.61
C LYS A 149 -1.91 0.35 -17.29
N ASP A 150 -1.11 1.13 -16.57
CA ASP A 150 0.02 1.87 -17.13
C ASP A 150 1.01 0.91 -17.84
N ARG A 151 1.27 -0.28 -17.27
CA ARG A 151 2.09 -1.33 -17.92
C ARG A 151 1.46 -1.90 -19.18
N GLN A 152 0.15 -2.13 -19.17
CA GLN A 152 -0.58 -2.63 -20.34
C GLN A 152 -0.61 -1.58 -21.44
N ASP A 153 -0.85 -0.32 -21.09
CA ASP A 153 -0.84 0.82 -22.02
C ASP A 153 0.55 1.01 -22.65
N TYR A 154 1.63 0.91 -21.85
CA TYR A 154 3.01 0.93 -22.37
C TYR A 154 3.24 -0.16 -23.41
N ARG A 155 2.89 -1.41 -23.10
CA ARG A 155 3.06 -2.53 -24.03
C ARG A 155 2.23 -2.37 -25.31
N ALA A 156 1.00 -1.89 -25.17
CA ALA A 156 0.14 -1.61 -26.32
C ALA A 156 0.71 -0.47 -27.19
N ALA A 157 1.21 0.60 -26.57
CA ALA A 157 1.85 1.70 -27.29
C ALA A 157 3.14 1.25 -27.98
N LEU A 158 3.96 0.43 -27.33
CA LEU A 158 5.15 -0.17 -27.93
C LEU A 158 4.80 -1.08 -29.10
N ALA A 159 3.82 -1.96 -28.98
CA ALA A 159 3.35 -2.80 -30.06
C ALA A 159 2.80 -1.97 -31.26
N ALA A 160 2.15 -0.84 -30.98
CA ALA A 160 1.63 0.07 -32.02
C ALA A 160 2.73 0.75 -32.85
N THR A 161 3.97 0.83 -32.35
CA THR A 161 5.13 1.27 -33.16
C THR A 161 5.54 0.20 -34.20
N GLY A 162 5.05 -1.02 -34.10
CA GLY A 162 5.47 -2.17 -34.91
C GLY A 162 6.74 -2.86 -34.37
N PHE A 163 7.22 -2.49 -33.16
CA PHE A 163 8.35 -3.18 -32.53
C PHE A 163 8.02 -4.64 -32.21
N PRO A 164 8.92 -5.60 -32.43
CA PRO A 164 10.26 -5.48 -33.02
C PRO A 164 10.28 -5.69 -34.56
N ASN A 165 9.14 -5.79 -35.21
CA ASN A 165 9.04 -6.23 -36.61
C ASN A 165 9.80 -5.33 -37.60
N PHE A 166 9.85 -4.01 -37.39
CA PHE A 166 10.58 -3.09 -38.25
C PHE A 166 12.10 -3.28 -38.20
N LEU A 167 12.64 -3.97 -37.18
CA LEU A 167 14.06 -4.28 -37.04
C LEU A 167 14.48 -5.58 -37.75
N THR A 168 13.58 -6.26 -38.44
CA THR A 168 13.95 -7.46 -39.20
C THR A 168 14.86 -7.10 -40.38
N PRO A 169 15.86 -7.93 -40.73
CA PRO A 169 16.75 -7.65 -41.84
C PRO A 169 16.04 -7.30 -43.14
N ALA A 170 14.93 -8.00 -43.45
CA ALA A 170 14.12 -7.73 -44.64
C ALA A 170 13.49 -6.32 -44.63
N ASN A 171 12.97 -5.89 -43.46
CA ASN A 171 12.36 -4.56 -43.34
C ASN A 171 13.43 -3.46 -43.36
N LEU A 172 14.58 -3.66 -42.73
CA LEU A 172 15.68 -2.70 -42.74
C LEU A 172 16.31 -2.53 -44.11
N ALA A 173 16.35 -3.61 -44.94
CA ALA A 173 16.83 -3.56 -46.30
C ALA A 173 15.83 -2.94 -47.31
N ALA A 174 14.57 -2.87 -46.97
CA ALA A 174 13.53 -2.29 -47.81
C ALA A 174 13.78 -0.77 -48.05
N HIS A 175 13.19 -0.25 -49.14
CA HIS A 175 13.24 1.16 -49.39
C HIS A 175 12.63 1.96 -48.21
N LYS A 176 13.41 2.91 -47.66
CA LYS A 176 13.07 3.67 -46.45
C LYS A 176 13.00 2.83 -45.12
N GLY A 177 13.34 1.53 -45.13
CA GLY A 177 13.27 0.71 -43.92
C GLY A 177 14.07 1.27 -42.75
N LEU A 178 15.32 1.69 -43.02
CA LEU A 178 16.18 2.31 -41.98
C LEU A 178 15.64 3.67 -41.48
N THR A 179 15.06 4.47 -42.36
CA THR A 179 14.46 5.75 -41.96
C THR A 179 13.25 5.50 -41.04
N THR A 180 12.40 4.57 -41.43
CA THR A 180 11.25 4.13 -40.58
C THR A 180 11.73 3.59 -39.25
N ALA A 181 12.72 2.70 -39.25
CA ALA A 181 13.26 2.12 -38.02
C ALA A 181 13.77 3.21 -37.05
N ARG A 182 14.52 4.21 -37.53
CA ARG A 182 15.02 5.31 -36.71
C ARG A 182 13.90 6.16 -36.11
N VAL A 183 12.86 6.45 -36.88
CA VAL A 183 11.69 7.21 -36.38
C VAL A 183 10.95 6.43 -35.30
N GLU A 184 10.69 5.15 -35.53
CA GLU A 184 9.97 4.33 -34.56
C GLU A 184 10.80 4.01 -33.32
N LEU A 185 12.13 3.84 -33.43
CA LEU A 185 13.01 3.72 -32.27
C LEU A 185 13.01 4.98 -31.39
N ALA A 186 13.10 6.16 -32.00
CA ALA A 186 12.97 7.41 -31.27
C ALA A 186 11.62 7.51 -30.55
N ARG A 187 10.54 7.03 -31.18
CA ARG A 187 9.22 6.94 -30.55
C ARG A 187 9.19 5.94 -29.38
N CYS A 188 9.84 4.78 -29.52
CA CYS A 188 9.99 3.83 -28.43
C CYS A 188 10.70 4.46 -27.22
N ARG A 189 11.77 5.22 -27.43
CA ARG A 189 12.48 5.92 -26.34
C ARG A 189 11.62 7.00 -25.67
N GLU A 190 10.81 7.75 -26.41
CA GLU A 190 9.85 8.69 -25.81
C GLU A 190 8.77 7.96 -24.97
N LEU A 191 8.35 6.76 -25.37
CA LEU A 191 7.48 5.92 -24.55
C LEU A 191 8.17 5.53 -23.24
N VAL A 192 9.42 5.05 -23.29
CA VAL A 192 10.20 4.73 -22.07
C VAL A 192 10.26 5.93 -21.15
N LYS A 193 10.61 7.11 -21.65
CA LYS A 193 10.68 8.35 -20.88
C LYS A 193 9.34 8.73 -20.25
N THR A 194 8.24 8.57 -20.99
CA THR A 194 6.89 8.86 -20.50
C THR A 194 6.50 7.94 -19.37
N TYR A 195 6.66 6.62 -19.55
CA TYR A 195 6.18 5.63 -18.61
C TYR A 195 7.11 5.42 -17.41
N SER A 196 8.41 5.70 -17.54
CA SER A 196 9.34 5.65 -16.40
C SER A 196 9.00 6.67 -15.32
N GLY A 197 8.51 7.86 -15.70
CA GLY A 197 8.06 8.90 -14.78
C GLY A 197 6.76 8.55 -14.04
N LEU A 198 5.87 7.77 -14.69
CA LEU A 198 4.58 7.40 -14.09
C LEU A 198 4.74 6.54 -12.83
N GLY A 199 5.73 5.64 -12.76
CA GLY A 199 5.94 4.78 -11.60
C GLY A 199 6.14 5.57 -10.30
N VAL A 200 6.99 6.59 -10.33
CA VAL A 200 7.25 7.49 -9.20
C VAL A 200 5.99 8.29 -8.84
N GLN A 201 5.30 8.81 -9.86
CA GLN A 201 4.06 9.56 -9.67
C GLN A 201 3.00 8.68 -8.97
N ARG A 202 2.79 7.44 -9.42
CA ARG A 202 1.81 6.52 -8.83
C ARG A 202 2.13 6.18 -7.37
N GLY A 203 3.41 5.98 -7.04
CA GLY A 203 3.84 5.80 -5.64
C GLY A 203 3.49 7.01 -4.78
N THR A 204 3.74 8.22 -5.27
CA THR A 204 3.38 9.47 -4.58
C THR A 204 1.87 9.61 -4.40
N GLU A 205 1.07 9.34 -5.45
CA GLU A 205 -0.40 9.36 -5.40
C GLU A 205 -0.96 8.34 -4.39
N TYR A 206 -0.40 7.13 -4.37
CA TYR A 206 -0.79 6.09 -3.41
C TYR A 206 -0.54 6.52 -1.97
N ARG A 207 0.66 7.03 -1.69
CA ARG A 207 1.02 7.55 -0.37
C ARG A 207 0.09 8.70 0.05
N ALA A 208 -0.18 9.65 -0.84
CA ALA A 208 -1.07 10.78 -0.59
C ALA A 208 -2.53 10.32 -0.33
N ALA A 209 -3.01 9.29 -1.03
CA ALA A 209 -4.34 8.74 -0.83
C ALA A 209 -4.50 8.13 0.58
N ILE A 210 -3.51 7.41 1.08
CA ILE A 210 -3.52 6.91 2.47
C ILE A 210 -3.43 8.07 3.46
N GLN A 211 -2.52 9.02 3.26
CA GLN A 211 -2.33 10.18 4.13
C GLN A 211 -3.62 11.01 4.32
N SER A 212 -4.37 11.21 3.24
CA SER A 212 -5.62 11.99 3.25
C SER A 212 -6.85 11.17 3.66
N SER A 213 -6.74 9.87 3.82
CA SER A 213 -7.86 9.00 4.17
C SER A 213 -8.32 9.22 5.63
N ARG A 214 -9.57 8.85 5.93
CA ARG A 214 -10.18 8.97 7.27
C ARG A 214 -10.00 7.70 8.10
N ILE A 215 -8.84 7.07 8.01
CA ILE A 215 -8.48 5.92 8.84
C ILE A 215 -7.82 6.38 10.15
N ALA A 216 -7.90 5.54 11.18
CA ALA A 216 -7.27 5.81 12.48
C ALA A 216 -5.75 5.98 12.32
N GLU A 217 -5.17 6.94 13.06
CA GLU A 217 -3.75 7.30 12.94
C GLU A 217 -2.77 6.11 13.13
N PRO A 218 -2.97 5.17 14.07
CA PRO A 218 -2.09 4.00 14.19
C PRO A 218 -2.03 3.16 12.91
N LEU A 219 -3.19 2.86 12.32
CA LEU A 219 -3.28 2.08 11.08
C LEU A 219 -2.72 2.87 9.89
N LYS A 220 -2.96 4.19 9.84
CA LYS A 220 -2.40 5.08 8.82
C LYS A 220 -0.87 5.05 8.85
N ASN A 221 -0.27 5.21 10.02
CA ASN A 221 1.17 5.19 10.19
C ASN A 221 1.76 3.83 9.80
N GLN A 222 1.12 2.73 10.18
CA GLN A 222 1.53 1.38 9.78
C GLN A 222 1.44 1.18 8.25
N ALA A 223 0.34 1.63 7.63
CA ALA A 223 0.16 1.55 6.19
C ALA A 223 1.22 2.38 5.45
N LEU A 224 1.46 3.62 5.87
CA LEU A 224 2.50 4.49 5.28
C LEU A 224 3.89 3.89 5.44
N GLN A 225 4.24 3.35 6.59
CA GLN A 225 5.52 2.67 6.81
C GLN A 225 5.68 1.46 5.88
N SER A 226 4.62 0.66 5.71
CA SER A 226 4.63 -0.49 4.81
C SER A 226 4.77 -0.07 3.35
N ILE A 227 4.09 1.02 2.94
CA ILE A 227 4.19 1.60 1.59
C ILE A 227 5.61 2.12 1.36
N ASP A 228 6.15 2.94 2.25
CA ASP A 228 7.48 3.52 2.13
C ASP A 228 8.56 2.41 2.03
N ALA A 229 8.44 1.35 2.84
CA ALA A 229 9.32 0.18 2.76
C ALA A 229 9.14 -0.62 1.45
N GLY A 230 7.93 -0.73 0.94
CA GLY A 230 7.62 -1.38 -0.34
C GLY A 230 8.18 -0.59 -1.53
N LEU A 231 7.96 0.72 -1.55
CA LEU A 231 8.49 1.62 -2.59
C LEU A 231 10.02 1.63 -2.58
N ALA A 232 10.66 1.77 -1.41
CA ALA A 232 12.11 1.76 -1.29
C ALA A 232 12.76 0.46 -1.83
N ARG A 233 12.07 -0.69 -1.72
CA ARG A 233 12.54 -1.97 -2.29
C ARG A 233 12.32 -2.07 -3.79
N SER A 234 11.18 -1.56 -4.29
CA SER A 234 10.80 -1.69 -5.70
C SER A 234 11.42 -0.62 -6.60
N GLU A 235 11.71 0.56 -6.07
CA GLU A 235 12.22 1.69 -6.86
C GLU A 235 13.54 1.41 -7.57
N PRO A 236 14.58 0.83 -6.94
CA PRO A 236 15.83 0.49 -7.63
C PRO A 236 15.62 -0.50 -8.78
N LEU A 237 14.73 -1.48 -8.60
CA LEU A 237 14.41 -2.46 -9.63
C LEU A 237 13.68 -1.83 -10.81
N GLN A 238 12.73 -0.93 -10.53
CA GLN A 238 12.01 -0.17 -11.57
C GLN A 238 12.94 0.77 -12.32
N GLN A 239 13.81 1.51 -11.62
CA GLN A 239 14.80 2.37 -12.26
C GLN A 239 15.74 1.57 -13.16
N ARG A 240 16.25 0.43 -12.70
CA ARG A 240 17.12 -0.45 -13.47
C ARG A 240 16.42 -0.98 -14.71
N HIS A 241 15.16 -1.41 -14.59
CA HIS A 241 14.34 -1.83 -15.73
C HIS A 241 14.26 -0.75 -16.81
N TRP A 242 13.92 0.50 -16.44
CA TRP A 242 13.80 1.59 -17.40
C TRP A 242 15.14 2.01 -18.03
N ILE A 243 16.24 1.91 -17.26
CA ILE A 243 17.59 2.12 -17.80
C ILE A 243 17.92 1.08 -18.86
N LEU A 244 17.59 -0.18 -18.59
CA LEU A 244 17.83 -1.29 -19.56
C LEU A 244 16.99 -1.14 -20.82
N GLU A 245 15.71 -0.79 -20.68
CA GLU A 245 14.81 -0.52 -21.81
C GLU A 245 15.34 0.64 -22.69
N ASP A 246 15.74 1.78 -22.09
CA ASP A 246 16.29 2.91 -22.86
C ASP A 246 17.62 2.54 -23.53
N SER A 247 18.50 1.80 -22.83
CA SER A 247 19.75 1.30 -23.39
C SER A 247 19.52 0.37 -24.58
N LEU A 248 18.57 -0.54 -24.47
CA LEU A 248 18.19 -1.46 -25.54
C LEU A 248 17.77 -0.69 -26.81
N PHE A 249 16.91 0.31 -26.68
CA PHE A 249 16.52 1.12 -27.85
C PHE A 249 17.66 1.97 -28.37
N ALA A 250 18.53 2.48 -27.51
CA ALA A 250 19.72 3.21 -27.94
C ALA A 250 20.68 2.34 -28.75
N ASP A 251 20.85 1.07 -28.38
CA ASP A 251 21.70 0.14 -29.12
C ASP A 251 21.07 -0.26 -30.45
N PHE A 252 19.75 -0.43 -30.53
CA PHE A 252 19.05 -0.57 -31.81
C PHE A 252 19.18 0.67 -32.70
N GLU A 253 19.17 1.90 -32.14
CA GLU A 253 19.45 3.12 -32.89
C GLU A 253 20.87 3.13 -33.48
N LYS A 254 21.89 2.69 -32.71
CA LYS A 254 23.27 2.54 -33.20
C LYS A 254 23.36 1.51 -34.33
N ILE A 255 22.67 0.35 -34.16
CA ILE A 255 22.60 -0.67 -35.25
C ILE A 255 21.97 -0.05 -36.51
N ALA A 256 20.84 0.67 -36.38
CA ALA A 256 20.21 1.32 -37.53
C ALA A 256 21.08 2.42 -38.14
N ALA A 257 21.90 3.09 -37.34
CA ALA A 257 22.88 4.09 -37.83
C ALA A 257 24.02 3.42 -38.58
N LEU A 258 24.57 2.32 -38.07
CA LEU A 258 25.61 1.49 -38.73
C LEU A 258 25.11 1.00 -40.10
N LEU A 259 23.90 0.48 -40.17
CA LEU A 259 23.27 -0.02 -41.40
C LEU A 259 22.88 1.11 -42.36
N ALA A 260 22.84 2.37 -41.92
CA ALA A 260 22.59 3.53 -42.78
C ALA A 260 23.83 3.97 -43.59
N HIS A 261 25.03 3.41 -43.32
CA HIS A 261 26.20 3.58 -44.19
C HIS A 261 25.90 3.14 -45.64
N PRO A 262 26.70 3.49 -46.63
CA PRO A 262 26.38 3.22 -48.04
C PRO A 262 25.89 1.79 -48.25
N ARG A 263 24.81 1.61 -49.03
CA ARG A 263 24.14 0.33 -49.25
C ARG A 263 25.05 -0.81 -49.77
N ASP A 264 26.21 -0.42 -50.29
CA ASP A 264 27.20 -1.41 -50.76
C ASP A 264 28.04 -2.02 -49.64
N SER A 265 27.90 -1.53 -48.39
CA SER A 265 28.68 -2.07 -47.25
C SER A 265 28.07 -3.33 -46.63
N TRP A 266 26.80 -3.64 -46.91
CA TRP A 266 26.13 -4.81 -46.42
C TRP A 266 24.99 -5.29 -47.34
N THR A 267 24.65 -6.57 -47.21
CA THR A 267 23.53 -7.21 -47.93
C THR A 267 22.74 -8.09 -46.96
N VAL A 268 21.47 -8.41 -47.31
CA VAL A 268 20.66 -9.36 -46.54
C VAL A 268 20.70 -10.73 -47.20
N ASN A 269 20.98 -11.77 -46.41
CA ASN A 269 20.87 -13.16 -46.81
C ASN A 269 19.93 -13.90 -45.85
N GLY A 270 18.67 -14.06 -46.25
CA GLY A 270 17.62 -14.63 -45.40
C GLY A 270 17.35 -13.74 -44.17
N ARG A 271 17.75 -14.21 -43.01
CA ARG A 271 17.54 -13.55 -41.69
C ARG A 271 18.82 -12.91 -41.13
N THR A 272 19.91 -12.83 -41.92
CA THR A 272 21.21 -12.37 -41.48
C THR A 272 21.72 -11.24 -42.36
N PHE A 273 22.54 -10.36 -41.78
CA PHE A 273 23.31 -9.36 -42.52
C PHE A 273 24.65 -9.93 -42.94
N ARG A 274 25.06 -9.61 -44.18
CA ARG A 274 26.42 -9.84 -44.68
C ARG A 274 27.09 -8.49 -44.88
N PHE A 275 28.18 -8.26 -44.18
CA PHE A 275 29.00 -7.07 -44.31
C PHE A 275 30.14 -7.29 -45.28
N VAL A 276 30.49 -6.29 -46.08
CA VAL A 276 31.63 -6.26 -46.96
C VAL A 276 32.87 -5.92 -46.15
N ASN A 277 32.73 -4.95 -45.23
CA ASN A 277 33.83 -4.50 -44.36
C ASN A 277 33.83 -5.28 -43.04
N HIS A 278 35.03 -5.78 -42.66
CA HIS A 278 35.21 -6.52 -41.40
C HIS A 278 34.95 -5.64 -40.15
N ALA A 279 35.36 -4.37 -40.19
CA ALA A 279 35.14 -3.45 -39.07
C ALA A 279 33.63 -3.23 -38.80
N ASP A 280 32.83 -3.05 -39.86
CA ASP A 280 31.38 -2.89 -39.72
C ASP A 280 30.73 -4.16 -39.15
N LEU A 281 31.25 -5.35 -39.48
CA LEU A 281 30.78 -6.61 -38.89
C LEU A 281 31.18 -6.73 -37.40
N GLU A 282 32.36 -6.31 -37.01
CA GLU A 282 32.79 -6.29 -35.61
C GLU A 282 31.94 -5.36 -34.78
N ASP A 283 31.69 -4.12 -35.26
CA ASP A 283 30.85 -3.14 -34.60
C ASP A 283 29.42 -3.65 -34.47
N TYR A 284 28.87 -4.27 -35.52
CA TYR A 284 27.55 -4.86 -35.50
C TYR A 284 27.44 -5.98 -34.46
N ASN A 285 28.43 -6.87 -34.41
CA ASN A 285 28.46 -7.98 -33.46
C ASN A 285 28.58 -7.49 -32.01
N ALA A 286 29.38 -6.44 -31.77
CA ALA A 286 29.48 -5.81 -30.45
C ALA A 286 28.14 -5.26 -30.01
N LEU A 287 27.44 -4.52 -30.85
CA LEU A 287 26.10 -3.97 -30.56
C LEU A 287 25.05 -5.08 -30.32
N VAL A 288 25.07 -6.15 -31.11
CA VAL A 288 24.20 -7.31 -30.90
C VAL A 288 24.48 -7.99 -29.57
N HIS A 289 25.76 -8.10 -29.19
CA HIS A 289 26.15 -8.61 -27.88
C HIS A 289 25.61 -7.75 -26.74
N ASP A 290 25.69 -6.42 -26.85
CA ASP A 290 25.19 -5.48 -25.85
C ASP A 290 23.66 -5.62 -25.71
N VAL A 291 22.92 -5.71 -26.84
CA VAL A 291 21.48 -5.99 -26.83
C VAL A 291 21.14 -7.30 -26.13
N GLN A 292 21.92 -8.37 -26.40
CA GLN A 292 21.70 -9.66 -25.77
C GLN A 292 22.00 -9.62 -24.26
N ALA A 293 23.05 -8.91 -23.87
CA ALA A 293 23.41 -8.72 -22.47
C ALA A 293 22.31 -7.95 -21.71
N ALA A 294 21.82 -6.85 -22.26
CA ALA A 294 20.71 -6.07 -21.70
C ALA A 294 19.43 -6.91 -21.55
N ALA A 295 19.06 -7.69 -22.56
CA ALA A 295 17.91 -8.60 -22.52
C ALA A 295 18.07 -9.72 -21.48
N ALA A 296 19.28 -10.25 -21.30
CA ALA A 296 19.58 -11.26 -20.28
C ALA A 296 19.48 -10.67 -18.86
N GLU A 297 19.99 -9.44 -18.68
CA GLU A 297 19.89 -8.74 -17.40
C GLU A 297 18.42 -8.38 -17.07
N GLU A 298 17.64 -7.93 -18.03
CA GLU A 298 16.22 -7.66 -17.84
C GLU A 298 15.45 -8.93 -17.39
N LYS A 299 15.75 -10.06 -18.02
CA LYS A 299 15.16 -11.35 -17.63
C LYS A 299 15.55 -11.73 -16.19
N ALA A 300 16.79 -11.50 -15.78
CA ALA A 300 17.25 -11.76 -14.41
C ALA A 300 16.54 -10.82 -13.42
N LEU A 301 16.42 -9.54 -13.74
CA LEU A 301 15.71 -8.55 -12.94
C LEU A 301 14.24 -8.94 -12.71
N HIS A 302 13.56 -9.44 -13.74
CA HIS A 302 12.20 -9.96 -13.61
C HIS A 302 12.12 -11.18 -12.69
N ALA A 303 13.07 -12.09 -12.76
CA ALA A 303 13.14 -13.27 -11.90
C ALA A 303 13.33 -12.86 -10.42
N ASP A 304 14.23 -11.92 -10.15
CA ASP A 304 14.48 -11.38 -8.81
C ASP A 304 13.24 -10.66 -8.25
N ALA A 305 12.57 -9.84 -9.06
CA ALA A 305 11.34 -9.17 -8.65
C ALA A 305 10.22 -10.16 -8.25
N VAL A 306 10.12 -11.30 -8.94
CA VAL A 306 9.16 -12.36 -8.61
C VAL A 306 9.53 -13.07 -7.30
N GLN A 307 10.82 -13.28 -7.03
CA GLN A 307 11.28 -13.93 -5.80
C GLN A 307 11.14 -13.04 -4.57
N GLN A 308 11.30 -11.72 -4.72
CA GLN A 308 11.17 -10.74 -3.65
C GLN A 308 9.71 -10.38 -3.34
N SER A 309 8.75 -10.85 -4.14
CA SER A 309 7.33 -10.67 -3.85
C SER A 309 6.96 -11.48 -2.60
N PRO A 310 6.36 -10.88 -1.57
CA PRO A 310 5.96 -11.59 -0.36
C PRO A 310 5.00 -12.73 -0.73
N ASN A 311 5.28 -13.91 -0.16
CA ASN A 311 4.42 -15.10 -0.25
C ASN A 311 3.11 -14.90 0.51
#